data_789334535339d0607ea71575a8f4e711
#
_entry.id   789334535339d0607ea71575a8f4e711
#
_cell.length_a   1.000
_cell.length_b   1.000
_cell.length_c   1.000
_cell.angle_alpha   90.00
_cell.angle_beta   90.00
_cell.angle_gamma   90.00
#
_symmetry.space_group_name_H-M   'P 1'
#
loop_
_entity.id
_entity.type
_entity.pdbx_description
1 polymer ?
#
loop_
_entity_poly.entity_id
_entity_poly.type
_entity_poly.pdbx_seq_one_letter_code
_entity_poly.pdbx_strand_id
1 'polypeptide(L)'
;MSQVYPRAMLDSLAADPELPAFEHGDRVVSRAELLDLVARFTGGLVRAGLGPGDGVAIATAVTPEGFAAQLAAAALGCRVVGVRPGLTEAQLPHVVGRDVAALVADDPGPELLAAAGPAKVLRIGPELLSTPEEPVVRGRLEDIASVAFTSGSTGAPKGVALTYAAMTEHWSWQPAKWSHETARLAAGYRRFLLFGTLTSAVMQEHLGLCLLSGGTAVIPESPPDFPRVLERLRITASLLTVPRLHHLLDSPETAEVDLSSVRVLLVAGSPLSPHRMAEALDRFGPAMVQGYGLTETGFLTALTAEDVEAWSPALHSVGRPRSEVDMEIRDADGNVLPTGKTGEIWVRTAYVLAGYWRNEAETADLIRDGWVRTRDLGHLDERGYLYLTGRARDVIIVNAIVHYAGAIERALALHPGVREAHVVGAPDERTGEAAHAFVVTGDAVEEAELRAVVARELGEAAVPATITVVDEVPTLPSGKPDKRALLETRGAVSPASSVESR
;
A
#
# COMPACT_ATOMS: atom_id res chain seq x y z
N MET A 1 -27.34 -17.15 1.78
CA MET A 1 -26.98 -16.47 0.51
C MET A 1 -25.64 -15.79 0.75
N SER A 2 -24.64 -16.02 -0.09
CA SER A 2 -23.35 -15.28 0.04
C SER A 2 -23.67 -13.80 -0.17
N GLN A 3 -23.23 -12.95 0.77
CA GLN A 3 -23.45 -11.51 0.70
C GLN A 3 -22.43 -10.92 -0.28
N VAL A 4 -22.80 -10.76 -1.55
CA VAL A 4 -21.92 -10.16 -2.57
C VAL A 4 -21.53 -8.74 -2.18
N TYR A 5 -20.24 -8.40 -2.35
CA TYR A 5 -19.72 -7.05 -2.13
C TYR A 5 -20.54 -5.99 -2.91
N PRO A 6 -20.91 -4.85 -2.33
CA PRO A 6 -20.61 -4.35 -0.99
C PRO A 6 -21.72 -4.57 0.06
N ARG A 7 -22.55 -5.62 -0.06
CA ARG A 7 -23.72 -5.87 0.79
C ARG A 7 -23.44 -5.76 2.29
N ALA A 8 -22.36 -6.36 2.78
CA ALA A 8 -22.02 -6.33 4.19
C ALA A 8 -21.82 -4.89 4.72
N MET A 9 -21.27 -3.99 3.91
CA MET A 9 -21.12 -2.57 4.25
C MET A 9 -22.49 -1.89 4.30
N LEU A 10 -23.33 -2.07 3.30
CA LEU A 10 -24.67 -1.47 3.26
C LEU A 10 -25.52 -1.92 4.45
N ASP A 11 -25.49 -3.21 4.77
CA ASP A 11 -26.20 -3.77 5.92
C ASP A 11 -25.67 -3.22 7.25
N SER A 12 -24.35 -3.08 7.38
CA SER A 12 -23.71 -2.48 8.59
C SER A 12 -24.07 -1.01 8.76
N LEU A 13 -24.15 -0.23 7.68
CA LEU A 13 -24.57 1.17 7.74
C LEU A 13 -26.03 1.31 8.15
N ALA A 14 -26.89 0.39 7.70
CA ALA A 14 -28.32 0.38 8.03
C ALA A 14 -28.61 -0.09 9.46
N ALA A 15 -27.76 -0.96 10.03
CA ALA A 15 -27.97 -1.55 11.36
C ALA A 15 -27.85 -0.53 12.50
N ASP A 16 -26.90 0.43 12.39
CA ASP A 16 -26.61 1.42 13.44
C ASP A 16 -26.62 2.84 12.84
N PRO A 17 -27.77 3.35 12.37
CA PRO A 17 -27.87 4.55 11.52
C PRO A 17 -27.36 5.84 12.21
N GLU A 18 -27.44 5.95 13.52
CA GLU A 18 -27.05 7.13 14.29
C GLU A 18 -25.54 7.20 14.58
N LEU A 19 -24.82 6.10 14.44
CA LEU A 19 -23.38 6.12 14.68
C LEU A 19 -22.66 6.96 13.60
N PRO A 20 -21.59 7.69 13.98
CA PRO A 20 -20.78 8.41 13.01
C PRO A 20 -20.04 7.44 12.09
N ALA A 21 -20.15 7.64 10.79
CA ALA A 21 -19.33 6.97 9.76
C ALA A 21 -18.08 7.78 9.46
N PHE A 22 -18.21 9.10 9.31
CA PHE A 22 -17.10 10.01 9.03
C PHE A 22 -17.14 11.25 9.90
N GLU A 23 -15.95 11.74 10.22
CA GLU A 23 -15.72 13.12 10.66
C GLU A 23 -14.82 13.79 9.62
N HIS A 24 -15.23 14.95 9.10
CA HIS A 24 -14.49 15.72 8.11
C HIS A 24 -14.50 17.19 8.52
N GLY A 25 -13.44 17.66 9.13
CA GLY A 25 -13.42 18.94 9.81
C GLY A 25 -14.48 18.96 10.93
N ASP A 26 -15.33 19.99 10.94
CA ASP A 26 -16.44 20.12 11.88
C ASP A 26 -17.69 19.30 11.49
N ARG A 27 -17.70 18.71 10.30
CA ARG A 27 -18.83 17.91 9.82
C ARG A 27 -18.73 16.47 10.30
N VAL A 28 -19.78 16.03 11.00
CA VAL A 28 -20.00 14.62 11.32
C VAL A 28 -21.03 14.06 10.35
N VAL A 29 -20.71 12.95 9.69
CA VAL A 29 -21.61 12.24 8.78
C VAL A 29 -22.00 10.94 9.45
N SER A 30 -23.29 10.79 9.79
CA SER A 30 -23.83 9.56 10.36
C SER A 30 -23.86 8.43 9.31
N ARG A 31 -24.06 7.19 9.76
CA ARG A 31 -24.22 6.05 8.87
C ARG A 31 -25.48 6.16 8.03
N ALA A 32 -26.57 6.72 8.58
CA ALA A 32 -27.77 7.01 7.82
C ALA A 32 -27.52 8.03 6.70
N GLU A 33 -26.80 9.12 7.01
CA GLU A 33 -26.44 10.13 6.01
C GLU A 33 -25.51 9.57 4.93
N LEU A 34 -24.55 8.70 5.31
CA LEU A 34 -23.70 8.02 4.33
C LEU A 34 -24.53 7.10 3.43
N LEU A 35 -25.49 6.36 3.99
CA LEU A 35 -26.37 5.49 3.21
C LEU A 35 -27.30 6.28 2.28
N ASP A 36 -27.78 7.47 2.71
CA ASP A 36 -28.53 8.40 1.84
C ASP A 36 -27.65 8.92 0.69
N LEU A 37 -26.38 9.27 0.97
CA LEU A 37 -25.42 9.64 -0.08
C LEU A 37 -25.24 8.49 -1.09
N VAL A 38 -25.06 7.23 -0.63
CA VAL A 38 -24.96 6.07 -1.52
C VAL A 38 -26.22 5.93 -2.37
N ALA A 39 -27.42 6.10 -1.78
CA ALA A 39 -28.69 6.04 -2.52
C ALA A 39 -28.81 7.16 -3.57
N ARG A 40 -28.36 8.37 -3.26
CA ARG A 40 -28.34 9.50 -4.21
C ARG A 40 -27.36 9.27 -5.36
N PHE A 41 -26.14 8.81 -5.07
CA PHE A 41 -25.19 8.42 -6.11
C PHE A 41 -25.75 7.29 -6.97
N THR A 42 -26.39 6.25 -6.37
CA THR A 42 -27.05 5.18 -7.10
C THR A 42 -28.06 5.76 -8.10
N GLY A 43 -28.97 6.63 -7.66
CA GLY A 43 -29.93 7.30 -8.54
C GLY A 43 -29.28 8.12 -9.64
N GLY A 44 -28.20 8.85 -9.34
CA GLY A 44 -27.43 9.61 -10.33
C GLY A 44 -26.80 8.74 -11.41
N LEU A 45 -26.15 7.65 -11.00
CA LEU A 45 -25.51 6.68 -11.90
C LEU A 45 -26.54 5.94 -12.79
N VAL A 46 -27.68 5.54 -12.22
CA VAL A 46 -28.77 4.92 -12.97
C VAL A 46 -29.34 5.88 -14.01
N ARG A 47 -29.59 7.14 -13.66
CA ARG A 47 -30.04 8.18 -14.63
C ARG A 47 -29.00 8.43 -15.71
N ALA A 48 -27.71 8.28 -15.41
CA ALA A 48 -26.66 8.31 -16.41
C ALA A 48 -26.62 7.07 -17.30
N GLY A 49 -27.46 6.05 -17.03
CA GLY A 49 -27.57 4.82 -17.81
C GLY A 49 -26.47 3.81 -17.50
N LEU A 50 -25.90 3.86 -16.30
CA LEU A 50 -24.85 2.94 -15.86
C LEU A 50 -25.41 1.72 -15.15
N GLY A 51 -24.75 0.59 -15.29
CA GLY A 51 -25.15 -0.68 -14.72
C GLY A 51 -24.03 -1.73 -14.69
N PRO A 52 -24.36 -3.01 -14.49
CA PRO A 52 -23.38 -4.08 -14.33
C PRO A 52 -22.37 -4.14 -15.48
N GLY A 53 -21.09 -4.22 -15.13
CA GLY A 53 -19.97 -4.32 -16.08
C GLY A 53 -19.44 -2.97 -16.60
N ASP A 54 -20.21 -1.87 -16.49
CA ASP A 54 -19.75 -0.56 -16.92
C ASP A 54 -18.56 -0.09 -16.09
N GLY A 55 -17.55 0.47 -16.74
CA GLY A 55 -16.39 1.10 -16.07
C GLY A 55 -16.76 2.47 -15.55
N VAL A 56 -16.60 2.70 -14.25
CA VAL A 56 -16.80 4.00 -13.61
C VAL A 56 -15.47 4.46 -12.99
N ALA A 57 -14.84 5.44 -13.61
CA ALA A 57 -13.65 6.08 -13.05
C ALA A 57 -14.06 7.04 -11.94
N ILE A 58 -13.36 6.99 -10.80
CA ILE A 58 -13.62 7.85 -9.65
C ILE A 58 -12.36 8.65 -9.33
N ALA A 59 -12.48 9.97 -9.51
CA ALA A 59 -11.42 10.95 -9.31
C ALA A 59 -11.88 12.00 -8.28
N THR A 60 -11.95 11.60 -7.03
CA THR A 60 -12.45 12.43 -5.94
C THR A 60 -11.38 12.64 -4.86
N ALA A 61 -11.52 13.72 -4.11
CA ALA A 61 -10.81 13.90 -2.86
C ALA A 61 -11.20 12.82 -1.83
N VAL A 62 -10.49 12.77 -0.72
CA VAL A 62 -10.85 11.92 0.43
C VAL A 62 -12.01 12.57 1.14
N THR A 63 -13.23 12.17 0.80
CA THR A 63 -14.49 12.71 1.33
C THR A 63 -15.52 11.60 1.52
N PRO A 64 -16.53 11.78 2.40
CA PRO A 64 -17.67 10.86 2.50
C PRO A 64 -18.38 10.65 1.16
N GLU A 65 -18.50 11.70 0.34
CA GLU A 65 -19.08 11.66 -1.00
C GLU A 65 -18.28 10.78 -1.96
N GLY A 66 -16.95 10.90 -1.94
CA GLY A 66 -16.06 10.06 -2.76
C GLY A 66 -16.19 8.58 -2.42
N PHE A 67 -16.30 8.25 -1.13
CA PHE A 67 -16.53 6.86 -0.70
C PHE A 67 -17.94 6.37 -1.06
N ALA A 68 -18.97 7.22 -0.86
CA ALA A 68 -20.35 6.88 -1.25
C ALA A 68 -20.48 6.61 -2.76
N ALA A 69 -19.79 7.38 -3.61
CA ALA A 69 -19.76 7.16 -5.05
C ALA A 69 -19.17 5.78 -5.42
N GLN A 70 -18.09 5.36 -4.74
CA GLN A 70 -17.50 4.04 -4.93
C GLN A 70 -18.45 2.91 -4.52
N LEU A 71 -19.10 3.03 -3.35
CA LEU A 71 -20.07 2.04 -2.88
C LEU A 71 -21.29 1.95 -3.80
N ALA A 72 -21.80 3.09 -4.30
CA ALA A 72 -22.93 3.13 -5.22
C ALA A 72 -22.61 2.45 -6.56
N ALA A 73 -21.44 2.76 -7.15
CA ALA A 73 -20.99 2.12 -8.37
C ALA A 73 -20.78 0.60 -8.17
N ALA A 74 -20.18 0.19 -7.05
CA ALA A 74 -20.03 -1.22 -6.71
C ALA A 74 -21.39 -1.91 -6.48
N ALA A 75 -22.35 -1.28 -5.81
CA ALA A 75 -23.69 -1.84 -5.64
C ALA A 75 -24.39 -2.06 -6.98
N LEU A 76 -24.26 -1.13 -7.91
CA LEU A 76 -24.82 -1.27 -9.26
C LEU A 76 -24.15 -2.35 -10.12
N GLY A 77 -23.09 -2.99 -9.64
CA GLY A 77 -22.34 -3.99 -10.39
C GLY A 77 -21.34 -3.39 -11.38
N CYS A 78 -21.03 -2.10 -11.27
CA CYS A 78 -20.04 -1.45 -12.10
C CYS A 78 -18.62 -1.90 -11.73
N ARG A 79 -17.69 -1.73 -12.67
CA ARG A 79 -16.26 -1.85 -12.43
C ARG A 79 -15.73 -0.49 -11.98
N VAL A 80 -15.35 -0.37 -10.71
CA VAL A 80 -14.80 0.85 -10.15
C VAL A 80 -13.32 0.99 -10.55
N VAL A 81 -12.97 2.12 -11.15
CA VAL A 81 -11.59 2.44 -11.56
C VAL A 81 -11.09 3.62 -10.74
N GLY A 82 -10.12 3.38 -9.87
CA GLY A 82 -9.56 4.44 -9.03
C GLY A 82 -8.60 5.35 -9.80
N VAL A 83 -8.89 6.64 -9.89
CA VAL A 83 -8.00 7.65 -10.47
C VAL A 83 -7.25 8.36 -9.36
N ARG A 84 -6.00 7.99 -9.13
CA ARG A 84 -5.17 8.61 -8.08
C ARG A 84 -4.72 10.01 -8.49
N PRO A 85 -4.53 10.93 -7.53
CA PRO A 85 -3.88 12.22 -7.79
C PRO A 85 -2.44 12.06 -8.30
N GLY A 86 -1.96 13.03 -9.08
CA GLY A 86 -0.57 13.09 -9.53
C GLY A 86 -0.22 12.16 -10.71
N LEU A 87 -1.21 11.60 -11.41
CA LEU A 87 -0.98 10.93 -12.69
C LEU A 87 -0.60 11.96 -13.75
N THR A 88 0.44 11.65 -14.54
CA THR A 88 0.85 12.48 -15.68
C THR A 88 -0.13 12.35 -16.84
N GLU A 89 -0.11 13.34 -17.76
CA GLU A 89 -0.90 13.32 -18.99
C GLU A 89 -0.70 12.01 -19.79
N ALA A 90 0.53 11.49 -19.83
CA ALA A 90 0.86 10.24 -20.49
C ALA A 90 0.27 9.00 -19.78
N GLN A 91 0.05 9.07 -18.48
CA GLN A 91 -0.50 7.95 -17.67
C GLN A 91 -2.02 7.92 -17.64
N LEU A 92 -2.67 9.07 -17.72
CA LEU A 92 -4.13 9.18 -17.63
C LEU A 92 -4.89 8.29 -18.64
N PRO A 93 -4.51 8.20 -19.94
CA PRO A 93 -5.21 7.34 -20.89
C PRO A 93 -5.13 5.84 -20.58
N HIS A 94 -4.13 5.41 -19.82
CA HIS A 94 -4.02 4.03 -19.37
C HIS A 94 -5.03 3.70 -18.26
N VAL A 95 -5.42 4.71 -17.48
CA VAL A 95 -6.33 4.57 -16.33
C VAL A 95 -7.77 4.87 -16.72
N VAL A 96 -8.00 5.97 -17.46
CA VAL A 96 -9.34 6.46 -17.86
C VAL A 96 -9.56 6.22 -19.35
N GLY A 97 -9.16 5.05 -19.86
CA GLY A 97 -9.24 4.72 -21.27
C GLY A 97 -10.65 4.39 -21.77
N ARG A 98 -10.72 3.83 -22.99
CA ARG A 98 -11.99 3.54 -23.73
C ARG A 98 -13.00 2.65 -22.99
N ASP A 99 -12.58 2.02 -21.89
CA ASP A 99 -13.40 1.11 -21.08
C ASP A 99 -14.16 1.80 -19.97
N VAL A 100 -13.96 3.09 -19.80
CA VAL A 100 -14.64 3.89 -18.80
C VAL A 100 -15.89 4.50 -19.47
N ALA A 101 -17.06 4.10 -18.98
CA ALA A 101 -18.33 4.64 -19.43
C ALA A 101 -18.66 6.00 -18.79
N ALA A 102 -18.19 6.21 -17.54
CA ALA A 102 -18.36 7.47 -16.84
C ALA A 102 -17.14 7.81 -15.95
N LEU A 103 -16.90 9.11 -15.81
CA LEU A 103 -15.96 9.71 -14.87
C LEU A 103 -16.77 10.46 -13.79
N VAL A 104 -16.71 9.99 -12.55
CA VAL A 104 -17.24 10.70 -11.37
C VAL A 104 -16.10 11.49 -10.75
N ALA A 105 -16.24 12.80 -10.61
CA ALA A 105 -15.19 13.66 -10.09
C ALA A 105 -15.74 14.88 -9.35
N ASP A 106 -14.95 15.42 -8.43
CA ASP A 106 -15.23 16.72 -7.79
C ASP A 106 -15.04 17.86 -8.79
N ASP A 107 -13.79 18.07 -9.20
CA ASP A 107 -13.40 19.07 -10.18
C ASP A 107 -12.29 18.55 -11.10
N PRO A 108 -12.67 17.86 -12.21
CA PRO A 108 -11.69 17.28 -13.12
C PRO A 108 -10.98 18.35 -13.94
N GLY A 109 -9.64 18.35 -13.88
CA GLY A 109 -8.79 19.19 -14.71
C GLY A 109 -8.87 18.86 -16.22
N PRO A 110 -8.36 19.75 -17.09
CA PRO A 110 -8.45 19.58 -18.54
C PRO A 110 -7.79 18.30 -19.06
N GLU A 111 -6.67 17.88 -18.48
CA GLU A 111 -5.96 16.67 -18.87
C GLU A 111 -6.79 15.41 -18.59
N LEU A 112 -7.45 15.37 -17.41
CA LEU A 112 -8.33 14.26 -17.04
C LEU A 112 -9.58 14.21 -17.93
N LEU A 113 -10.17 15.38 -18.26
CA LEU A 113 -11.29 15.48 -19.19
C LEU A 113 -10.91 15.01 -20.60
N ALA A 114 -9.72 15.38 -21.07
CA ALA A 114 -9.22 14.94 -22.37
C ALA A 114 -8.99 13.41 -22.39
N ALA A 115 -8.42 12.83 -21.33
CA ALA A 115 -8.21 11.41 -21.20
C ALA A 115 -9.51 10.60 -21.09
N ALA A 116 -10.54 11.16 -20.45
CA ALA A 116 -11.86 10.52 -20.31
C ALA A 116 -12.58 10.38 -21.67
N GLY A 117 -12.24 11.21 -22.64
CA GLY A 117 -12.74 11.11 -24.02
C GLY A 117 -14.27 11.05 -24.10
N PRO A 118 -14.86 9.94 -24.60
CA PRO A 118 -16.32 9.81 -24.75
C PRO A 118 -17.06 9.46 -23.46
N ALA A 119 -16.37 9.23 -22.34
CA ALA A 119 -17.00 8.92 -21.06
C ALA A 119 -17.91 10.07 -20.58
N LYS A 120 -19.01 9.73 -19.95
CA LYS A 120 -19.90 10.71 -19.33
C LYS A 120 -19.21 11.34 -18.12
N VAL A 121 -19.04 12.66 -18.10
CA VAL A 121 -18.47 13.36 -16.95
C VAL A 121 -19.59 13.71 -15.97
N LEU A 122 -19.55 13.10 -14.79
CA LEU A 122 -20.51 13.26 -13.70
C LEU A 122 -19.84 14.02 -12.56
N ARG A 123 -20.06 15.33 -12.49
CA ARG A 123 -19.54 16.16 -11.39
C ARG A 123 -20.35 15.93 -10.12
N ILE A 124 -19.66 15.79 -8.98
CA ILE A 124 -20.33 15.69 -7.69
C ILE A 124 -20.99 17.04 -7.37
N GLY A 125 -22.29 17.01 -7.20
CA GLY A 125 -23.08 18.21 -6.95
C GLY A 125 -24.58 17.92 -6.92
N PRO A 126 -25.42 18.98 -6.72
CA PRO A 126 -26.87 18.83 -6.54
C PRO A 126 -27.59 18.09 -7.67
N GLU A 127 -27.14 18.26 -8.92
CA GLU A 127 -27.75 17.58 -10.07
C GLU A 127 -27.55 16.05 -10.00
N LEU A 128 -26.32 15.61 -9.76
CA LEU A 128 -25.99 14.17 -9.64
C LEU A 128 -26.72 13.55 -8.44
N LEU A 129 -26.80 14.27 -7.32
CA LEU A 129 -27.34 13.81 -6.04
C LEU A 129 -28.84 14.12 -5.85
N SER A 130 -29.56 14.50 -6.90
CA SER A 130 -30.92 15.06 -6.81
C SER A 130 -31.98 14.08 -6.33
N THR A 131 -31.89 12.80 -6.75
CA THR A 131 -32.94 11.79 -6.49
C THR A 131 -32.30 10.50 -6.01
N PRO A 132 -32.59 10.05 -4.78
CA PRO A 132 -32.08 8.77 -4.27
C PRO A 132 -32.78 7.59 -4.97
N GLU A 133 -32.03 6.49 -5.11
CA GLU A 133 -32.50 5.16 -5.51
C GLU A 133 -31.88 4.12 -4.58
N GLU A 134 -32.67 3.14 -4.14
CA GLU A 134 -32.18 2.09 -3.25
C GLU A 134 -30.96 1.36 -3.84
N PRO A 135 -29.84 1.24 -3.11
CA PRO A 135 -28.64 0.59 -3.60
C PRO A 135 -28.78 -0.93 -3.58
N VAL A 136 -29.39 -1.47 -4.63
CA VAL A 136 -29.52 -2.92 -4.85
C VAL A 136 -28.22 -3.47 -5.39
N VAL A 137 -27.64 -4.48 -4.72
CA VAL A 137 -26.41 -5.14 -5.18
C VAL A 137 -26.68 -5.98 -6.40
N ARG A 138 -26.09 -5.61 -7.55
CA ARG A 138 -26.26 -6.20 -8.87
C ARG A 138 -24.98 -6.86 -9.41
N GLY A 139 -23.86 -6.77 -8.68
CA GLY A 139 -22.59 -7.37 -9.08
C GLY A 139 -22.67 -8.90 -9.13
N ARG A 140 -22.13 -9.52 -10.19
CA ARG A 140 -21.97 -10.96 -10.30
C ARG A 140 -20.58 -11.36 -9.86
N LEU A 141 -20.43 -12.52 -9.23
CA LEU A 141 -19.16 -12.96 -8.63
C LEU A 141 -17.99 -12.97 -9.62
N GLU A 142 -18.25 -13.33 -10.87
CA GLU A 142 -17.26 -13.42 -11.95
C GLU A 142 -16.88 -12.07 -12.56
N ASP A 143 -17.68 -11.02 -12.36
CA ASP A 143 -17.41 -9.69 -12.92
C ASP A 143 -16.27 -8.99 -12.15
N ILE A 144 -15.55 -8.11 -12.83
CA ILE A 144 -14.55 -7.26 -12.19
C ILE A 144 -15.25 -6.15 -11.39
N ALA A 145 -15.01 -6.12 -10.10
CA ALA A 145 -15.53 -5.11 -9.18
C ALA A 145 -14.67 -3.85 -9.15
N SER A 146 -13.34 -4.03 -9.16
CA SER A 146 -12.43 -2.89 -9.07
C SER A 146 -11.14 -3.09 -9.88
N VAL A 147 -10.56 -1.97 -10.32
CA VAL A 147 -9.22 -1.91 -10.92
C VAL A 147 -8.42 -0.84 -10.20
N ALA A 148 -7.38 -1.27 -9.49
CA ALA A 148 -6.42 -0.40 -8.81
C ALA A 148 -5.13 -0.31 -9.61
N PHE A 149 -4.71 0.91 -10.01
CA PHE A 149 -3.50 1.09 -10.80
C PHE A 149 -2.27 1.27 -9.93
N THR A 150 -1.24 0.47 -10.19
CA THR A 150 0.09 0.55 -9.56
C THR A 150 1.09 1.18 -10.52
N SER A 151 2.17 1.77 -9.98
CA SER A 151 3.30 2.23 -10.79
C SER A 151 4.03 1.02 -11.37
N GLY A 152 3.90 0.79 -12.68
CA GLY A 152 4.65 -0.26 -13.36
C GLY A 152 6.15 0.05 -13.43
N SER A 153 7.00 -0.97 -13.37
CA SER A 153 8.47 -0.84 -13.54
C SER A 153 8.86 -0.27 -14.93
N THR A 154 7.96 -0.34 -15.90
CA THR A 154 8.12 0.18 -17.26
C THR A 154 7.60 1.61 -17.44
N GLY A 155 7.15 2.28 -16.37
CA GLY A 155 6.58 3.62 -16.39
C GLY A 155 5.07 3.68 -16.70
N ALA A 156 4.49 2.70 -17.39
CA ALA A 156 3.06 2.62 -17.61
C ALA A 156 2.35 1.99 -16.39
N PRO A 157 1.24 2.58 -15.90
CA PRO A 157 0.47 2.01 -14.80
C PRO A 157 -0.09 0.63 -15.16
N LYS A 158 -0.02 -0.32 -14.21
CA LYS A 158 -0.64 -1.65 -14.34
C LYS A 158 -1.92 -1.70 -13.49
N GLY A 159 -3.03 -2.07 -14.11
CA GLY A 159 -4.31 -2.19 -13.40
C GLY A 159 -4.47 -3.57 -12.76
N VAL A 160 -4.47 -3.63 -11.45
CA VAL A 160 -4.80 -4.84 -10.67
C VAL A 160 -6.30 -5.01 -10.63
N ALA A 161 -6.82 -6.07 -11.23
CA ALA A 161 -8.25 -6.32 -11.34
C ALA A 161 -8.72 -7.31 -10.26
N LEU A 162 -9.70 -6.91 -9.46
CA LEU A 162 -10.36 -7.74 -8.45
C LEU A 162 -11.81 -8.03 -8.86
N THR A 163 -12.21 -9.30 -8.78
CA THR A 163 -13.60 -9.68 -9.03
C THR A 163 -14.52 -9.37 -7.85
N TYR A 164 -15.83 -9.37 -8.08
CA TYR A 164 -16.81 -9.34 -6.98
C TYR A 164 -16.66 -10.54 -6.04
N ALA A 165 -16.24 -11.71 -6.55
CA ALA A 165 -15.92 -12.86 -5.71
C ALA A 165 -14.74 -12.54 -4.77
N ALA A 166 -13.65 -12.03 -5.30
CA ALA A 166 -12.47 -11.65 -4.49
C ALA A 166 -12.81 -10.58 -3.45
N MET A 167 -13.57 -9.54 -3.83
CA MET A 167 -14.02 -8.52 -2.88
C MET A 167 -14.98 -9.05 -1.82
N THR A 168 -15.82 -10.04 -2.16
CA THR A 168 -16.74 -10.69 -1.21
C THR A 168 -16.00 -11.56 -0.20
N GLU A 169 -14.90 -12.18 -0.61
CA GLU A 169 -14.06 -13.01 0.26
C GLU A 169 -12.96 -12.21 0.98
N HIS A 170 -12.84 -10.91 0.68
CA HIS A 170 -11.74 -10.08 1.17
C HIS A 170 -11.76 -9.94 2.70
N TRP A 171 -10.60 -10.16 3.31
CA TRP A 171 -10.39 -10.21 4.75
C TRP A 171 -10.96 -8.99 5.51
N SER A 172 -10.96 -7.81 4.92
CA SER A 172 -11.43 -6.59 5.59
C SER A 172 -12.90 -6.27 5.36
N TRP A 173 -13.52 -6.84 4.29
CA TRP A 173 -14.88 -6.49 3.86
C TRP A 173 -15.96 -7.48 4.30
N GLN A 174 -15.59 -8.59 4.96
CA GLN A 174 -16.53 -9.64 5.36
C GLN A 174 -16.42 -9.96 6.86
N PRO A 175 -17.10 -9.20 7.75
CA PRO A 175 -16.98 -9.38 9.21
C PRO A 175 -17.32 -10.79 9.69
N ALA A 176 -18.26 -11.46 9.02
CA ALA A 176 -18.65 -12.82 9.38
C ALA A 176 -17.53 -13.87 9.17
N LYS A 177 -16.47 -13.51 8.45
CA LYS A 177 -15.31 -14.37 8.17
C LYS A 177 -14.03 -13.90 8.85
N TRP A 178 -14.08 -12.84 9.65
CA TRP A 178 -12.89 -12.35 10.32
C TRP A 178 -12.26 -13.42 11.20
N SER A 179 -10.96 -13.64 11.01
CA SER A 179 -10.14 -14.40 11.93
C SER A 179 -10.08 -13.70 13.30
N HIS A 180 -9.64 -14.41 14.32
CA HIS A 180 -9.40 -13.80 15.64
C HIS A 180 -8.42 -12.62 15.53
N GLU A 181 -7.38 -12.75 14.72
CA GLU A 181 -6.38 -11.69 14.47
C GLU A 181 -7.02 -10.46 13.80
N THR A 182 -7.84 -10.68 12.74
CA THR A 182 -8.57 -9.60 12.09
C THR A 182 -9.53 -8.90 13.03
N ALA A 183 -10.31 -9.65 13.82
CA ALA A 183 -11.24 -9.09 14.78
C ALA A 183 -10.54 -8.26 15.88
N ARG A 184 -9.37 -8.72 16.33
CA ARG A 184 -8.52 -8.01 17.29
C ARG A 184 -7.96 -6.73 16.69
N LEU A 185 -7.46 -6.77 15.46
CA LEU A 185 -7.00 -5.60 14.73
C LEU A 185 -8.15 -4.58 14.57
N ALA A 186 -9.33 -5.04 14.14
CA ALA A 186 -10.53 -4.23 13.93
C ALA A 186 -10.99 -3.51 15.21
N ALA A 187 -10.84 -4.14 16.37
CA ALA A 187 -11.18 -3.53 17.66
C ALA A 187 -10.41 -2.24 17.96
N GLY A 188 -9.22 -2.07 17.37
CA GLY A 188 -8.41 -0.85 17.45
C GLY A 188 -8.90 0.30 16.56
N TYR A 189 -9.74 0.01 15.55
CA TYR A 189 -10.17 0.98 14.52
C TYR A 189 -11.41 1.78 14.94
N ARG A 190 -11.39 2.37 16.14
CA ARG A 190 -12.52 3.22 16.62
C ARG A 190 -12.52 4.59 15.97
N ARG A 191 -11.35 5.17 15.75
CA ARG A 191 -11.13 6.47 15.09
C ARG A 191 -9.94 6.32 14.14
N PHE A 192 -10.25 6.03 12.87
CA PHE A 192 -9.24 5.77 11.85
C PHE A 192 -8.89 7.05 11.12
N LEU A 193 -7.62 7.47 11.14
CA LEU A 193 -7.13 8.62 10.38
C LEU A 193 -7.11 8.29 8.89
N LEU A 194 -8.05 8.87 8.15
CA LEU A 194 -8.21 8.68 6.71
C LEU A 194 -7.65 9.87 5.95
N PHE A 195 -6.58 9.64 5.19
CA PHE A 195 -5.90 10.67 4.39
C PHE A 195 -5.27 10.06 3.13
N GLY A 196 -4.67 10.89 2.28
CA GLY A 196 -4.01 10.45 1.04
C GLY A 196 -5.00 10.26 -0.09
N THR A 197 -5.43 9.04 -0.40
CA THR A 197 -6.35 8.78 -1.51
C THR A 197 -7.26 7.58 -1.24
N LEU A 198 -8.52 7.68 -1.66
CA LEU A 198 -9.49 6.57 -1.65
C LEU A 198 -9.21 5.51 -2.74
N THR A 199 -8.20 5.70 -3.59
CA THR A 199 -7.84 4.73 -4.63
C THR A 199 -6.73 3.75 -4.20
N SER A 200 -6.17 3.94 -2.99
CA SER A 200 -5.19 3.03 -2.40
C SER A 200 -5.87 1.77 -1.88
N ALA A 201 -5.45 0.59 -2.35
CA ALA A 201 -6.00 -0.69 -1.90
C ALA A 201 -5.91 -0.82 -0.37
N VAL A 202 -4.74 -0.59 0.22
CA VAL A 202 -4.54 -0.68 1.67
C VAL A 202 -5.41 0.32 2.44
N MET A 203 -5.61 1.53 1.91
CA MET A 203 -6.49 2.52 2.55
C MET A 203 -7.95 2.05 2.53
N GLN A 204 -8.40 1.47 1.42
CA GLN A 204 -9.74 0.89 1.28
C GLN A 204 -9.96 -0.30 2.22
N GLU A 205 -8.98 -1.19 2.34
CA GLU A 205 -9.01 -2.32 3.27
C GLU A 205 -9.26 -1.86 4.70
N HIS A 206 -8.49 -0.89 5.15
CA HIS A 206 -8.55 -0.41 6.53
C HIS A 206 -9.74 0.53 6.79
N LEU A 207 -10.22 1.25 5.77
CA LEU A 207 -11.49 1.97 5.85
C LEU A 207 -12.67 1.00 5.99
N GLY A 208 -12.68 -0.08 5.19
CA GLY A 208 -13.66 -1.16 5.31
C GLY A 208 -13.65 -1.77 6.70
N LEU A 209 -12.47 -2.13 7.21
CA LEU A 209 -12.28 -2.66 8.56
C LEU A 209 -12.83 -1.71 9.64
N CYS A 210 -12.51 -0.42 9.54
CA CYS A 210 -12.98 0.62 10.47
C CYS A 210 -14.51 0.68 10.50
N LEU A 211 -15.14 0.90 9.36
CA LEU A 211 -16.60 1.09 9.29
C LEU A 211 -17.37 -0.17 9.70
N LEU A 212 -16.90 -1.35 9.27
CA LEU A 212 -17.52 -2.63 9.59
C LEU A 212 -17.35 -3.05 11.06
N SER A 213 -16.34 -2.51 11.76
CA SER A 213 -16.16 -2.73 13.20
C SER A 213 -16.89 -1.69 14.07
N GLY A 214 -17.68 -0.81 13.49
CA GLY A 214 -18.40 0.23 14.23
C GLY A 214 -17.56 1.49 14.50
N GLY A 215 -16.42 1.64 13.84
CA GLY A 215 -15.56 2.82 13.96
C GLY A 215 -15.98 3.99 13.06
N THR A 216 -15.25 5.09 13.24
CA THR A 216 -15.42 6.36 12.51
C THR A 216 -14.15 6.66 11.74
N ALA A 217 -14.27 6.94 10.43
CA ALA A 217 -13.16 7.45 9.63
C ALA A 217 -13.02 8.96 9.84
N VAL A 218 -11.85 9.41 10.26
CA VAL A 218 -11.56 10.82 10.59
C VAL A 218 -10.70 11.41 9.48
N ILE A 219 -11.24 12.38 8.75
CA ILE A 219 -10.58 13.08 7.65
C ILE A 219 -10.07 14.42 8.17
N PRO A 220 -8.77 14.68 8.19
CA PRO A 220 -8.23 15.97 8.61
C PRO A 220 -8.51 17.05 7.55
N GLU A 221 -8.72 18.30 7.98
CA GLU A 221 -8.98 19.45 7.08
C GLU A 221 -7.80 19.81 6.18
N SER A 222 -6.59 19.50 6.61
CA SER A 222 -5.32 19.73 5.91
C SER A 222 -4.47 18.48 5.93
N PRO A 223 -3.37 18.44 5.16
CA PRO A 223 -2.41 17.34 5.29
C PRO A 223 -2.06 17.12 6.76
N PRO A 224 -2.07 15.85 7.24
CA PRO A 224 -1.91 15.57 8.66
C PRO A 224 -0.52 15.99 9.17
N ASP A 225 -0.51 16.83 10.18
CA ASP A 225 0.66 17.30 10.92
C ASP A 225 1.05 16.27 12.01
N PHE A 226 1.71 15.19 11.62
CA PHE A 226 2.19 14.18 12.56
C PHE A 226 3.32 14.76 13.46
N PRO A 227 3.32 14.44 14.78
CA PRO A 227 2.39 13.58 15.53
C PRO A 227 1.11 14.26 16.05
N ARG A 228 1.01 15.60 16.01
CA ARG A 228 -0.05 16.40 16.66
C ARG A 228 -1.47 16.02 16.23
N VAL A 229 -1.64 15.57 14.97
CA VAL A 229 -2.95 15.11 14.46
C VAL A 229 -3.49 13.92 15.25
N LEU A 230 -2.61 13.03 15.75
CA LEU A 230 -3.01 11.84 16.51
C LEU A 230 -3.65 12.22 17.84
N GLU A 231 -3.06 13.18 18.56
CA GLU A 231 -3.61 13.73 19.81
C GLU A 231 -4.86 14.55 19.56
N ARG A 232 -4.76 15.59 18.71
CA ARG A 232 -5.83 16.57 18.44
C ARG A 232 -7.14 15.91 18.02
N LEU A 233 -7.07 14.89 17.15
CA LEU A 233 -8.23 14.17 16.66
C LEU A 233 -8.51 12.87 17.44
N ARG A 234 -7.75 12.59 18.51
CA ARG A 234 -7.87 11.37 19.35
C ARG A 234 -7.90 10.09 18.50
N ILE A 235 -6.97 10.01 17.55
CA ILE A 235 -6.87 8.89 16.61
C ILE A 235 -6.52 7.61 17.37
N THR A 236 -7.21 6.52 17.02
CA THR A 236 -6.91 5.20 17.55
C THR A 236 -6.17 4.31 16.57
N ALA A 237 -6.33 4.55 15.26
CA ALA A 237 -5.67 3.78 14.22
C ALA A 237 -5.19 4.66 13.07
N SER A 238 -3.99 4.39 12.55
CA SER A 238 -3.43 5.06 11.37
C SER A 238 -2.57 4.10 10.56
N LEU A 239 -2.54 4.33 9.24
CA LEU A 239 -1.56 3.71 8.34
C LEU A 239 -0.35 4.63 8.21
N LEU A 240 0.84 4.05 8.25
CA LEU A 240 2.09 4.76 8.11
C LEU A 240 2.90 4.16 6.96
N THR A 241 3.53 5.01 6.17
CA THR A 241 4.68 4.61 5.36
C THR A 241 5.93 4.58 6.24
N VAL A 242 6.96 3.85 5.84
CA VAL A 242 8.23 3.80 6.59
C VAL A 242 8.85 5.21 6.78
N PRO A 243 8.90 6.08 5.75
CA PRO A 243 9.38 7.46 5.97
C PRO A 243 8.56 8.25 7.00
N ARG A 244 7.24 8.04 7.05
CA ARG A 244 6.40 8.71 8.05
C ARG A 244 6.62 8.16 9.46
N LEU A 245 6.87 6.85 9.61
CA LEU A 245 7.28 6.27 10.88
C LEU A 245 8.62 6.88 11.34
N HIS A 246 9.61 6.99 10.44
CA HIS A 246 10.89 7.61 10.76
C HIS A 246 10.70 9.07 11.22
N HIS A 247 9.89 9.85 10.52
CA HIS A 247 9.55 11.21 10.94
C HIS A 247 8.94 11.24 12.36
N LEU A 248 8.03 10.33 12.68
CA LEU A 248 7.45 10.21 14.02
C LEU A 248 8.52 9.86 15.09
N LEU A 249 9.42 8.94 14.79
CA LEU A 249 10.47 8.54 15.73
C LEU A 249 11.49 9.65 15.96
N ASP A 250 11.84 10.38 14.91
CA ASP A 250 12.87 11.44 14.95
C ASP A 250 12.33 12.78 15.46
N SER A 251 11.01 13.00 15.42
CA SER A 251 10.41 14.24 15.89
C SER A 251 10.43 14.36 17.42
N PRO A 252 11.05 15.44 17.98
CA PRO A 252 11.00 15.70 19.40
C PRO A 252 9.56 15.91 19.91
N GLU A 253 8.66 16.42 19.06
CA GLU A 253 7.25 16.63 19.38
C GLU A 253 6.51 15.35 19.74
N THR A 254 6.97 14.20 19.23
CA THR A 254 6.37 12.89 19.58
C THR A 254 6.49 12.58 21.08
N ALA A 255 7.47 13.17 21.79
CA ALA A 255 7.57 13.06 23.25
C ALA A 255 6.60 13.96 24.02
N GLU A 256 6.07 15.00 23.35
CA GLU A 256 5.25 16.05 23.97
C GLU A 256 3.75 15.81 23.78
N VAL A 257 3.34 14.96 22.81
CA VAL A 257 1.94 14.70 22.50
C VAL A 257 1.38 13.49 23.25
N ASP A 258 0.09 13.55 23.60
CA ASP A 258 -0.63 12.44 24.20
C ASP A 258 -1.03 11.40 23.13
N LEU A 259 -0.34 10.29 23.09
CA LEU A 259 -0.61 9.16 22.21
C LEU A 259 -1.41 8.04 22.89
N SER A 260 -1.96 8.29 24.08
CA SER A 260 -2.69 7.27 24.88
C SER A 260 -3.95 6.73 24.21
N SER A 261 -4.51 7.45 23.21
CA SER A 261 -5.63 6.98 22.40
C SER A 261 -5.23 5.96 21.34
N VAL A 262 -3.96 5.94 20.91
CA VAL A 262 -3.47 5.11 19.79
C VAL A 262 -3.50 3.62 20.16
N ARG A 263 -4.06 2.80 19.27
CA ARG A 263 -4.19 1.35 19.40
C ARG A 263 -3.54 0.59 18.25
N VAL A 264 -3.49 1.20 17.06
CA VAL A 264 -2.91 0.59 15.88
C VAL A 264 -2.14 1.65 15.06
N LEU A 265 -0.85 1.44 14.91
CA LEU A 265 0.00 2.12 13.93
C LEU A 265 0.53 1.04 12.99
N LEU A 266 -0.14 0.87 11.85
CA LEU A 266 0.25 -0.13 10.87
C LEU A 266 1.22 0.50 9.87
N VAL A 267 2.46 0.01 9.86
CA VAL A 267 3.51 0.43 8.94
C VAL A 267 3.69 -0.59 7.83
N ALA A 268 3.69 -0.14 6.58
CA ALA A 268 3.84 -1.00 5.42
C ALA A 268 4.38 -0.23 4.20
N GLY A 269 4.62 -0.96 3.10
CA GLY A 269 4.90 -0.42 1.77
C GLY A 269 6.36 -0.34 1.36
N SER A 270 7.30 -0.41 2.30
CA SER A 270 8.74 -0.51 2.05
C SER A 270 9.45 -1.25 3.19
N PRO A 271 10.72 -1.69 3.00
CA PRO A 271 11.49 -2.32 4.06
C PRO A 271 11.64 -1.40 5.28
N LEU A 272 11.50 -1.96 6.48
CA LEU A 272 11.77 -1.30 7.75
C LEU A 272 12.94 -2.03 8.42
N SER A 273 13.95 -1.27 8.86
CA SER A 273 15.10 -1.85 9.53
C SER A 273 14.75 -2.36 10.94
N PRO A 274 15.37 -3.45 11.40
CA PRO A 274 15.07 -4.04 12.70
C PRO A 274 15.24 -3.06 13.87
N HIS A 275 16.30 -2.23 13.86
CA HIS A 275 16.53 -1.27 14.94
C HIS A 275 15.44 -0.18 14.97
N ARG A 276 14.94 0.29 13.82
CA ARG A 276 13.85 1.27 13.77
C ARG A 276 12.52 0.63 14.22
N MET A 277 12.29 -0.64 13.90
CA MET A 277 11.14 -1.36 14.45
C MET A 277 11.25 -1.54 15.96
N ALA A 278 12.45 -1.85 16.50
CA ALA A 278 12.68 -1.91 17.94
C ALA A 278 12.39 -0.56 18.63
N GLU A 279 12.89 0.53 18.08
CA GLU A 279 12.63 1.88 18.58
C GLU A 279 11.14 2.23 18.53
N ALA A 280 10.43 1.83 17.45
CA ALA A 280 8.99 2.01 17.35
C ALA A 280 8.21 1.20 18.38
N LEU A 281 8.64 -0.03 18.67
CA LEU A 281 8.06 -0.87 19.73
C LEU A 281 8.28 -0.27 21.12
N ASP A 282 9.49 0.26 21.38
CA ASP A 282 9.78 0.95 22.66
C ASP A 282 8.92 2.20 22.83
N ARG A 283 8.64 2.91 21.73
CA ARG A 283 7.90 4.18 21.75
C ARG A 283 6.39 4.01 21.77
N PHE A 284 5.84 3.13 20.95
CA PHE A 284 4.41 2.96 20.72
C PHE A 284 3.86 1.64 21.28
N GLY A 285 4.74 0.76 21.76
CA GLY A 285 4.37 -0.49 22.40
C GLY A 285 3.50 -1.38 21.52
N PRO A 286 2.42 -1.97 22.08
CA PRO A 286 1.56 -2.93 21.38
C PRO A 286 0.74 -2.32 20.24
N ALA A 287 0.76 -0.98 20.07
CA ALA A 287 0.08 -0.34 18.95
C ALA A 287 0.80 -0.56 17.62
N MET A 288 2.09 -0.89 17.65
CA MET A 288 2.88 -1.12 16.42
C MET A 288 2.53 -2.44 15.75
N VAL A 289 2.26 -2.35 14.45
CA VAL A 289 2.07 -3.50 13.58
C VAL A 289 2.83 -3.24 12.28
N GLN A 290 3.77 -4.11 11.92
CA GLN A 290 4.39 -4.08 10.60
C GLN A 290 3.64 -5.04 9.69
N GLY A 291 3.24 -4.55 8.51
CA GLY A 291 2.53 -5.34 7.50
C GLY A 291 3.35 -5.54 6.23
N TYR A 292 3.25 -6.73 5.65
CA TYR A 292 3.72 -7.01 4.29
C TYR A 292 2.55 -7.46 3.43
N GLY A 293 2.50 -6.94 2.22
CA GLY A 293 1.48 -7.27 1.23
C GLY A 293 1.69 -6.49 -0.07
N LEU A 294 0.90 -6.83 -1.07
CA LEU A 294 0.95 -6.25 -2.40
C LEU A 294 -0.47 -5.87 -2.84
N THR A 295 -0.60 -4.94 -3.77
CA THR A 295 -1.91 -4.62 -4.36
C THR A 295 -2.56 -5.85 -5.00
N GLU A 296 -1.75 -6.76 -5.53
CA GLU A 296 -2.13 -8.01 -6.19
C GLU A 296 -2.69 -9.06 -5.23
N THR A 297 -2.32 -9.01 -3.97
CA THR A 297 -2.57 -10.09 -2.99
C THR A 297 -3.21 -9.61 -1.69
N GLY A 298 -3.30 -8.29 -1.48
CA GLY A 298 -3.73 -7.71 -0.21
C GLY A 298 -2.70 -7.90 0.91
N PHE A 299 -3.16 -7.83 2.15
CA PHE A 299 -2.34 -7.93 3.37
C PHE A 299 -2.00 -9.39 3.68
N LEU A 300 -0.72 -9.76 3.59
CA LEU A 300 -0.24 -11.15 3.66
C LEU A 300 0.28 -11.55 5.03
N THR A 301 1.16 -10.74 5.63
CA THR A 301 1.78 -11.05 6.93
C THR A 301 1.71 -9.86 7.89
N ALA A 302 1.70 -10.15 9.17
CA ALA A 302 1.78 -9.14 10.24
C ALA A 302 2.85 -9.53 11.25
N LEU A 303 3.68 -8.54 11.65
CA LEU A 303 4.57 -8.60 12.81
C LEU A 303 4.01 -7.67 13.88
N THR A 304 3.82 -8.20 15.09
CA THR A 304 3.28 -7.47 16.23
C THR A 304 4.31 -7.39 17.36
N ALA A 305 4.05 -6.52 18.34
CA ALA A 305 4.85 -6.46 19.57
C ALA A 305 4.91 -7.82 20.29
N GLU A 306 3.78 -8.55 20.32
CA GLU A 306 3.70 -9.86 20.96
C GLU A 306 4.59 -10.90 20.29
N ASP A 307 4.72 -10.85 18.96
CA ASP A 307 5.63 -11.75 18.21
C ASP A 307 7.09 -11.51 18.64
N VAL A 308 7.49 -10.24 18.76
CA VAL A 308 8.87 -9.87 19.15
C VAL A 308 9.12 -10.17 20.63
N GLU A 309 8.15 -9.96 21.50
CA GLU A 309 8.23 -10.30 22.92
C GLU A 309 8.35 -11.81 23.12
N ALA A 310 7.57 -12.59 22.39
CA ALA A 310 7.62 -14.06 22.43
C ALA A 310 8.90 -14.63 21.84
N TRP A 311 9.48 -13.96 20.84
CA TRP A 311 10.70 -14.39 20.18
C TRP A 311 11.44 -13.21 19.51
N SER A 312 12.44 -12.68 20.19
CA SER A 312 13.15 -11.48 19.75
C SER A 312 13.73 -11.51 18.32
N PRO A 313 14.21 -12.67 17.76
CA PRO A 313 14.65 -12.70 16.37
C PRO A 313 13.53 -12.42 15.34
N ALA A 314 12.24 -12.49 15.70
CA ALA A 314 11.13 -12.09 14.84
C ALA A 314 11.24 -10.62 14.38
N LEU A 315 11.96 -9.78 15.12
CA LEU A 315 12.24 -8.39 14.79
C LEU A 315 12.86 -8.20 13.38
N HIS A 316 13.56 -9.20 12.87
CA HIS A 316 14.17 -9.21 11.53
C HIS A 316 13.23 -9.71 10.43
N SER A 317 12.02 -10.15 10.78
CA SER A 317 11.00 -10.66 9.87
C SER A 317 9.96 -9.60 9.51
N VAL A 318 9.07 -9.93 8.59
CA VAL A 318 7.84 -9.17 8.34
C VAL A 318 6.61 -9.86 8.95
N GLY A 319 6.84 -10.71 9.96
CA GLY A 319 5.80 -11.45 10.66
C GLY A 319 5.46 -12.80 10.04
N ARG A 320 4.32 -13.35 10.47
CA ARG A 320 3.82 -14.64 9.99
C ARG A 320 2.68 -14.45 9.00
N PRO A 321 2.51 -15.39 8.03
CA PRO A 321 1.33 -15.41 7.19
C PRO A 321 0.04 -15.40 8.01
N ARG A 322 -0.91 -14.60 7.59
CA ARG A 322 -2.25 -14.56 8.20
C ARG A 322 -2.96 -15.89 7.97
N SER A 323 -3.91 -16.23 8.82
CA SER A 323 -4.58 -17.54 8.80
C SER A 323 -5.32 -17.87 7.49
N GLU A 324 -5.69 -16.84 6.72
CA GLU A 324 -6.34 -16.96 5.40
C GLU A 324 -5.38 -16.98 4.22
N VAL A 325 -4.05 -16.98 4.47
CA VAL A 325 -3.00 -16.93 3.45
C VAL A 325 -2.24 -18.26 3.41
N ASP A 326 -2.37 -18.98 2.32
CA ASP A 326 -1.41 -20.06 2.01
C ASP A 326 -0.15 -19.43 1.41
N MET A 327 1.02 -19.80 1.91
CA MET A 327 2.31 -19.28 1.47
C MET A 327 3.31 -20.40 1.25
N GLU A 328 4.02 -20.35 0.14
CA GLU A 328 5.10 -21.27 -0.21
C GLU A 328 6.31 -20.49 -0.71
N ILE A 329 7.49 -21.03 -0.44
CA ILE A 329 8.75 -20.54 -1.00
C ILE A 329 9.17 -21.52 -2.10
N ARG A 330 9.36 -21.02 -3.32
CA ARG A 330 9.65 -21.87 -4.47
C ARG A 330 10.95 -21.49 -5.17
N ASP A 331 11.61 -22.46 -5.78
CA ASP A 331 12.77 -22.24 -6.65
C ASP A 331 12.38 -21.70 -8.03
N ALA A 332 13.36 -21.49 -8.91
CA ALA A 332 13.14 -20.98 -10.26
C ALA A 332 12.32 -21.94 -11.14
N ASP A 333 12.34 -23.23 -10.83
CA ASP A 333 11.58 -24.27 -11.55
C ASP A 333 10.15 -24.43 -11.02
N GLY A 334 9.82 -23.73 -9.90
CA GLY A 334 8.50 -23.75 -9.25
C GLY A 334 8.34 -24.83 -8.19
N ASN A 335 9.40 -25.56 -7.83
CA ASN A 335 9.35 -26.56 -6.76
C ASN A 335 9.37 -25.89 -5.39
N VAL A 336 8.59 -26.41 -4.45
CA VAL A 336 8.56 -25.94 -3.06
C VAL A 336 9.88 -26.23 -2.37
N LEU A 337 10.47 -25.20 -1.79
CA LEU A 337 11.72 -25.29 -1.05
C LEU A 337 11.49 -25.66 0.42
N PRO A 338 12.45 -26.35 1.06
CA PRO A 338 12.42 -26.61 2.49
C PRO A 338 12.51 -25.31 3.30
N THR A 339 11.99 -25.34 4.52
CA THR A 339 12.11 -24.28 5.52
C THR A 339 13.55 -23.75 5.65
N GLY A 340 13.73 -22.47 5.75
CA GLY A 340 15.03 -21.79 5.84
C GLY A 340 15.74 -21.59 4.50
N LYS A 341 15.21 -22.11 3.39
CA LYS A 341 15.78 -21.87 2.05
C LYS A 341 15.12 -20.67 1.40
N THR A 342 15.95 -19.80 0.86
CA THR A 342 15.50 -18.60 0.13
C THR A 342 15.05 -18.95 -1.28
N GLY A 343 13.88 -18.47 -1.66
CA GLY A 343 13.30 -18.57 -2.99
C GLY A 343 12.25 -17.50 -3.23
N GLU A 344 11.50 -17.62 -4.32
CA GLU A 344 10.39 -16.71 -4.63
C GLU A 344 9.18 -17.03 -3.74
N ILE A 345 8.55 -16.00 -3.19
CA ILE A 345 7.36 -16.14 -2.35
C ILE A 345 6.14 -16.28 -3.25
N TRP A 346 5.40 -17.35 -3.07
CA TRP A 346 4.15 -17.65 -3.75
C TRP A 346 3.02 -17.67 -2.74
N VAL A 347 1.89 -17.07 -3.09
CA VAL A 347 0.75 -16.96 -2.17
C VAL A 347 -0.55 -17.36 -2.85
N ARG A 348 -1.48 -17.86 -2.04
CA ARG A 348 -2.84 -18.16 -2.45
C ARG A 348 -3.80 -17.69 -1.36
N THR A 349 -4.77 -16.87 -1.74
CA THR A 349 -5.88 -16.42 -0.90
C THR A 349 -7.16 -16.37 -1.73
N ALA A 350 -8.31 -16.29 -1.06
CA ALA A 350 -9.59 -16.16 -1.75
C ALA A 350 -9.80 -14.76 -2.39
N TYR A 351 -8.96 -13.80 -2.08
CA TYR A 351 -9.09 -12.39 -2.49
C TYR A 351 -7.92 -11.87 -3.33
N VAL A 352 -7.15 -12.75 -3.96
CA VAL A 352 -6.11 -12.34 -4.92
C VAL A 352 -6.73 -11.74 -6.18
N LEU A 353 -5.90 -11.00 -6.92
CA LEU A 353 -6.31 -10.44 -8.20
C LEU A 353 -6.78 -11.54 -9.18
N ALA A 354 -7.70 -11.17 -10.07
CA ALA A 354 -8.06 -12.00 -11.23
C ALA A 354 -7.00 -11.94 -12.33
N GLY A 355 -6.26 -10.85 -12.39
CA GLY A 355 -5.19 -10.59 -13.35
C GLY A 355 -4.90 -9.10 -13.47
N TYR A 356 -3.93 -8.77 -14.32
CA TYR A 356 -3.73 -7.39 -14.71
C TYR A 356 -4.71 -7.00 -15.82
N TRP A 357 -5.43 -5.91 -15.60
CA TRP A 357 -6.45 -5.40 -16.53
C TRP A 357 -5.89 -5.24 -17.94
N ARG A 358 -6.43 -6.02 -18.90
CA ARG A 358 -6.01 -6.06 -20.30
C ARG A 358 -4.52 -6.37 -20.51
N ASN A 359 -3.94 -7.17 -19.66
CA ASN A 359 -2.56 -7.63 -19.82
C ASN A 359 -2.45 -9.13 -19.52
N GLU A 360 -2.90 -9.93 -20.48
CA GLU A 360 -2.95 -11.40 -20.36
C GLU A 360 -1.55 -12.01 -20.21
N ALA A 361 -0.55 -11.46 -20.90
CA ALA A 361 0.83 -11.97 -20.83
C ALA A 361 1.43 -11.83 -19.42
N GLU A 362 1.30 -10.64 -18.80
CA GLU A 362 1.77 -10.41 -17.44
C GLU A 362 0.92 -11.20 -16.41
N THR A 363 -0.35 -11.39 -16.69
CA THR A 363 -1.25 -12.20 -15.86
C THR A 363 -0.82 -13.67 -15.85
N ALA A 364 -0.53 -14.24 -17.02
CA ALA A 364 -0.08 -15.63 -17.17
C ALA A 364 1.30 -15.88 -16.51
N ASP A 365 2.19 -14.86 -16.51
CA ASP A 365 3.46 -14.95 -15.78
C ASP A 365 3.25 -14.86 -14.25
N LEU A 366 2.23 -14.14 -13.80
CA LEU A 366 1.97 -13.90 -12.38
C LEU A 366 1.21 -15.04 -11.70
N ILE A 367 0.18 -15.57 -12.36
CA ILE A 367 -0.74 -16.57 -11.79
C ILE A 367 -0.45 -17.93 -12.41
N ARG A 368 -0.13 -18.93 -11.57
CA ARG A 368 0.08 -20.34 -11.99
C ARG A 368 -0.62 -21.27 -11.02
N ASP A 369 -1.48 -22.14 -11.52
CA ASP A 369 -2.19 -23.17 -10.73
C ASP A 369 -2.90 -22.61 -9.47
N GLY A 370 -3.47 -21.41 -9.59
CA GLY A 370 -4.17 -20.72 -8.49
C GLY A 370 -3.25 -20.06 -7.47
N TRP A 371 -1.93 -20.08 -7.68
CA TRP A 371 -0.94 -19.37 -6.90
C TRP A 371 -0.49 -18.08 -7.58
N VAL A 372 -0.28 -17.05 -6.80
CA VAL A 372 0.23 -15.75 -7.26
C VAL A 372 1.69 -15.62 -6.86
N ARG A 373 2.55 -15.34 -7.82
CA ARG A 373 3.95 -15.00 -7.64
C ARG A 373 4.07 -13.57 -7.13
N THR A 374 4.62 -13.38 -5.95
CA THR A 374 4.85 -12.02 -5.43
C THR A 374 6.00 -11.31 -6.12
N ARG A 375 6.91 -12.09 -6.74
CA ARG A 375 8.19 -11.61 -7.27
C ARG A 375 9.11 -11.03 -6.19
N ASP A 376 8.74 -11.19 -4.94
CA ASP A 376 9.59 -10.95 -3.80
C ASP A 376 10.28 -12.27 -3.41
N LEU A 377 11.50 -12.17 -2.91
CA LEU A 377 12.30 -13.27 -2.44
C LEU A 377 12.34 -13.29 -0.93
N GLY A 378 12.32 -14.50 -0.36
CA GLY A 378 12.37 -14.66 1.09
C GLY A 378 12.48 -16.12 1.50
N HIS A 379 12.42 -16.37 2.79
CA HIS A 379 12.30 -17.68 3.37
C HIS A 379 11.39 -17.66 4.61
N LEU A 380 10.79 -18.78 4.91
CA LEU A 380 10.11 -19.02 6.17
C LEU A 380 11.05 -19.77 7.12
N ASP A 381 11.08 -19.36 8.38
CA ASP A 381 11.79 -20.12 9.41
C ASP A 381 10.92 -21.24 10.00
N GLU A 382 11.49 -22.02 10.95
CA GLU A 382 10.80 -23.14 11.62
C GLU A 382 9.58 -22.70 12.46
N ARG A 383 9.49 -21.42 12.78
CA ARG A 383 8.36 -20.81 13.52
C ARG A 383 7.32 -20.17 12.60
N GLY A 384 7.56 -20.21 11.28
CA GLY A 384 6.70 -19.65 10.25
C GLY A 384 6.83 -18.13 10.06
N TYR A 385 7.88 -17.49 10.58
CA TYR A 385 8.17 -16.09 10.29
C TYR A 385 8.77 -15.94 8.90
N LEU A 386 8.28 -14.92 8.16
CA LEU A 386 8.76 -14.59 6.83
C LEU A 386 9.89 -13.57 6.88
N TYR A 387 11.01 -13.89 6.29
CA TYR A 387 12.16 -13.00 6.10
C TYR A 387 12.26 -12.63 4.62
N LEU A 388 12.04 -11.37 4.29
CA LEU A 388 12.21 -10.88 2.93
C LEU A 388 13.71 -10.77 2.62
N THR A 389 14.14 -11.15 1.43
CA THR A 389 15.53 -11.05 0.98
C THR A 389 15.73 -10.14 -0.23
N GLY A 390 14.67 -9.69 -0.89
CA GLY A 390 14.74 -8.76 -2.01
C GLY A 390 13.63 -8.98 -3.01
N ARG A 391 13.82 -8.44 -4.22
CA ARG A 391 12.91 -8.67 -5.33
C ARG A 391 13.60 -9.41 -6.46
N ALA A 392 12.92 -10.38 -7.06
CA ALA A 392 13.45 -11.16 -8.16
C ALA A 392 13.78 -10.31 -9.41
N ARG A 393 13.18 -9.12 -9.53
CA ARG A 393 13.43 -8.16 -10.62
C ARG A 393 14.42 -7.04 -10.28
N ASP A 394 14.73 -6.82 -9.00
CA ASP A 394 15.72 -5.81 -8.54
C ASP A 394 17.11 -6.47 -8.45
N VAL A 395 17.51 -7.09 -9.55
CA VAL A 395 18.78 -7.80 -9.70
C VAL A 395 19.80 -6.83 -10.29
N ILE A 396 21.02 -6.87 -9.76
CA ILE A 396 22.17 -6.13 -10.25
C ILE A 396 23.23 -7.17 -10.61
N ILE A 397 23.67 -7.19 -11.86
CA ILE A 397 24.63 -8.20 -12.36
C ILE A 397 26.02 -7.56 -12.43
N VAL A 398 26.82 -7.80 -11.40
CA VAL A 398 28.19 -7.29 -11.30
C VAL A 398 29.18 -8.42 -11.61
N ASN A 399 29.99 -8.27 -12.67
CA ASN A 399 30.96 -9.33 -13.07
C ASN A 399 30.31 -10.71 -13.27
N ALA A 400 29.13 -10.79 -13.87
CA ALA A 400 28.32 -12.00 -14.04
C ALA A 400 27.85 -12.65 -12.72
N ILE A 401 27.98 -11.97 -11.58
CA ILE A 401 27.44 -12.39 -10.28
C ILE A 401 26.14 -11.61 -10.03
N VAL A 402 25.09 -12.36 -9.68
CA VAL A 402 23.79 -11.78 -9.37
C VAL A 402 23.78 -11.26 -7.93
N HIS A 403 23.48 -9.99 -7.75
CA HIS A 403 23.25 -9.36 -6.46
C HIS A 403 21.82 -8.82 -6.42
N TYR A 404 21.18 -8.91 -5.25
CA TYR A 404 19.85 -8.36 -5.03
C TYR A 404 19.97 -7.02 -4.29
N ALA A 405 19.46 -5.95 -4.89
CA ALA A 405 19.48 -4.61 -4.29
C ALA A 405 18.96 -4.62 -2.85
N GLY A 406 17.82 -5.26 -2.62
CA GLY A 406 17.23 -5.38 -1.28
C GLY A 406 18.08 -6.15 -0.26
N ALA A 407 18.98 -7.04 -0.68
CA ALA A 407 19.92 -7.70 0.22
C ALA A 407 20.97 -6.71 0.72
N ILE A 408 21.49 -5.89 -0.20
CA ILE A 408 22.49 -4.85 0.13
C ILE A 408 21.85 -3.76 0.98
N GLU A 409 20.62 -3.33 0.66
CA GLU A 409 19.84 -2.37 1.46
C GLU A 409 19.70 -2.84 2.92
N ARG A 410 19.37 -4.10 3.13
CA ARG A 410 19.27 -4.66 4.50
C ARG A 410 20.60 -4.78 5.20
N ALA A 411 21.65 -5.18 4.51
CA ALA A 411 22.98 -5.23 5.11
C ALA A 411 23.39 -3.84 5.61
N LEU A 412 23.21 -2.81 4.79
CA LEU A 412 23.47 -1.41 5.18
C LEU A 412 22.61 -0.98 6.37
N ALA A 413 21.35 -1.38 6.41
CA ALA A 413 20.41 -1.06 7.48
C ALA A 413 20.71 -1.78 8.82
N LEU A 414 21.67 -2.71 8.87
CA LEU A 414 22.18 -3.27 10.12
C LEU A 414 23.10 -2.30 10.86
N HIS A 415 23.64 -1.30 10.17
CA HIS A 415 24.45 -0.27 10.81
C HIS A 415 23.55 0.68 11.62
N PRO A 416 23.77 0.89 12.92
CA PRO A 416 22.87 1.67 13.79
C PRO A 416 22.72 3.14 13.37
N GLY A 417 23.72 3.70 12.69
CA GLY A 417 23.66 5.06 12.15
C GLY A 417 22.87 5.20 10.86
N VAL A 418 22.43 4.11 10.22
CA VAL A 418 21.68 4.13 8.96
C VAL A 418 20.17 4.13 9.26
N ARG A 419 19.48 5.19 8.89
CA ARG A 419 18.02 5.30 9.00
C ARG A 419 17.31 4.64 7.83
N GLU A 420 17.79 4.94 6.61
CA GLU A 420 17.26 4.38 5.37
C GLU A 420 18.42 4.01 4.44
N ALA A 421 18.25 2.95 3.66
CA ALA A 421 19.18 2.52 2.62
C ALA A 421 18.44 2.11 1.38
N HIS A 422 18.84 2.62 0.23
CA HIS A 422 18.31 2.29 -1.08
C HIS A 422 19.45 1.99 -2.03
N VAL A 423 19.30 0.90 -2.81
CA VAL A 423 20.33 0.46 -3.75
C VAL A 423 19.73 0.38 -5.14
N VAL A 424 20.47 0.90 -6.11
CA VAL A 424 20.08 0.94 -7.50
C VAL A 424 21.23 0.42 -8.37
N GLY A 425 20.91 -0.49 -9.28
CA GLY A 425 21.82 -0.92 -10.32
C GLY A 425 21.90 0.13 -11.43
N ALA A 426 23.10 0.40 -11.93
CA ALA A 426 23.30 1.20 -13.11
C ALA A 426 24.34 0.55 -14.03
N PRO A 427 24.25 0.78 -15.37
CA PRO A 427 25.25 0.29 -16.30
C PRO A 427 26.67 0.74 -15.92
N ASP A 428 27.63 -0.17 -16.00
CA ASP A 428 29.05 0.07 -15.75
C ASP A 428 29.86 -0.64 -16.84
N GLU A 429 30.77 0.09 -17.51
CA GLU A 429 31.54 -0.42 -18.63
C GLU A 429 32.51 -1.56 -18.26
N ARG A 430 32.93 -1.65 -17.00
CA ARG A 430 33.90 -2.62 -16.51
C ARG A 430 33.26 -3.88 -15.98
N THR A 431 32.11 -3.75 -15.32
CA THR A 431 31.47 -4.83 -14.57
C THR A 431 30.11 -5.27 -15.15
N GLY A 432 29.65 -4.61 -16.22
CA GLY A 432 28.33 -4.79 -16.81
C GLY A 432 27.31 -3.87 -16.10
N GLU A 433 27.08 -4.10 -14.83
CA GLU A 433 26.34 -3.21 -13.93
C GLU A 433 27.16 -2.96 -12.65
N ALA A 434 26.82 -1.87 -11.94
CA ALA A 434 27.35 -1.58 -10.62
C ALA A 434 26.21 -1.23 -9.66
N ALA A 435 26.35 -1.64 -8.39
CA ALA A 435 25.43 -1.27 -7.33
C ALA A 435 25.82 0.12 -6.78
N HIS A 436 24.84 1.00 -6.64
CA HIS A 436 24.97 2.32 -6.05
C HIS A 436 24.03 2.43 -4.86
N ALA A 437 24.59 2.64 -3.67
CA ALA A 437 23.83 2.80 -2.44
C ALA A 437 23.61 4.28 -2.12
N PHE A 438 22.42 4.60 -1.65
CA PHE A 438 22.03 5.91 -1.12
C PHE A 438 21.52 5.68 0.30
N VAL A 439 22.11 6.35 1.28
CA VAL A 439 21.79 6.15 2.69
C VAL A 439 21.40 7.46 3.35
N VAL A 440 20.37 7.41 4.19
CA VAL A 440 20.03 8.48 5.12
C VAL A 440 20.62 8.09 6.48
N THR A 441 21.41 8.96 7.08
CA THR A 441 22.06 8.69 8.36
C THR A 441 21.59 9.67 9.45
N GLY A 442 21.58 9.21 10.70
CA GLY A 442 21.24 10.05 11.86
C GLY A 442 22.42 10.88 12.34
N ASP A 443 23.58 10.25 12.34
CA ASP A 443 24.87 10.82 12.74
C ASP A 443 25.88 10.66 11.61
N ALA A 444 27.08 11.24 11.78
CA ALA A 444 28.16 11.01 10.83
C ALA A 444 28.56 9.53 10.84
N VAL A 445 28.47 8.88 9.69
CA VAL A 445 28.83 7.48 9.48
C VAL A 445 29.95 7.43 8.45
N GLU A 446 31.03 6.74 8.77
CA GLU A 446 32.14 6.57 7.83
C GLU A 446 31.76 5.57 6.71
N GLU A 447 32.02 5.91 5.45
CA GLU A 447 31.76 5.03 4.31
C GLU A 447 32.41 3.65 4.48
N ALA A 448 33.61 3.62 5.09
CA ALA A 448 34.35 2.39 5.34
C ALA A 448 33.60 1.42 6.27
N GLU A 449 32.85 1.93 7.25
CA GLU A 449 32.04 1.11 8.16
C GLU A 449 30.87 0.48 7.41
N LEU A 450 30.20 1.23 6.55
CA LEU A 450 29.10 0.73 5.72
C LEU A 450 29.58 -0.33 4.74
N ARG A 451 30.73 -0.13 4.10
CA ARG A 451 31.36 -1.11 3.22
C ARG A 451 31.70 -2.40 3.97
N ALA A 452 32.28 -2.28 5.17
CA ALA A 452 32.63 -3.42 6.01
C ALA A 452 31.40 -4.22 6.45
N VAL A 453 30.27 -3.56 6.75
CA VAL A 453 29.02 -4.26 7.06
C VAL A 453 28.54 -5.09 5.87
N VAL A 454 28.50 -4.51 4.66
CA VAL A 454 28.07 -5.24 3.46
C VAL A 454 29.04 -6.39 3.15
N ALA A 455 30.34 -6.16 3.24
CA ALA A 455 31.35 -7.21 3.00
C ALA A 455 31.21 -8.38 3.98
N ARG A 456 30.95 -8.10 5.25
CA ARG A 456 30.74 -9.12 6.29
C ARG A 456 29.50 -9.96 6.05
N GLU A 457 28.38 -9.31 5.68
CA GLU A 457 27.07 -9.99 5.53
C GLU A 457 26.92 -10.70 4.19
N LEU A 458 27.45 -10.13 3.10
CA LEU A 458 27.19 -10.58 1.73
C LEU A 458 28.46 -10.89 0.92
N GLY A 459 29.64 -10.62 1.46
CA GLY A 459 30.91 -10.78 0.78
C GLY A 459 31.33 -9.53 -0.02
N GLU A 460 32.63 -9.44 -0.34
CA GLU A 460 33.24 -8.29 -1.03
C GLU A 460 32.60 -7.97 -2.39
N ALA A 461 32.14 -8.99 -3.11
CA ALA A 461 31.51 -8.83 -4.42
C ALA A 461 30.17 -8.06 -4.39
N ALA A 462 29.52 -8.01 -3.22
CA ALA A 462 28.25 -7.31 -3.03
C ALA A 462 28.44 -5.86 -2.55
N VAL A 463 29.66 -5.44 -2.25
CA VAL A 463 29.94 -4.07 -1.77
C VAL A 463 29.60 -3.07 -2.88
N PRO A 464 28.75 -2.07 -2.62
CA PRO A 464 28.38 -1.07 -3.63
C PRO A 464 29.60 -0.32 -4.19
N ALA A 465 29.56 -0.01 -5.49
CA ALA A 465 30.59 0.81 -6.12
C ALA A 465 30.67 2.21 -5.47
N THR A 466 29.52 2.77 -5.13
CA THR A 466 29.42 4.04 -4.37
C THR A 466 28.41 3.91 -3.24
N ILE A 467 28.68 4.59 -2.12
CA ILE A 467 27.74 4.81 -1.04
C ILE A 467 27.62 6.33 -0.87
N THR A 468 26.44 6.86 -1.15
CA THR A 468 26.17 8.30 -1.10
C THR A 468 25.25 8.59 0.08
N VAL A 469 25.68 9.47 0.98
CA VAL A 469 24.80 9.97 2.04
C VAL A 469 23.90 11.05 1.45
N VAL A 470 22.61 10.94 1.69
CA VAL A 470 21.59 11.90 1.26
C VAL A 470 20.80 12.37 2.48
N ASP A 471 20.31 13.62 2.43
CA ASP A 471 19.52 14.18 3.54
C ASP A 471 18.12 13.52 3.61
N GLU A 472 17.53 13.25 2.45
CA GLU A 472 16.23 12.58 2.30
C GLU A 472 16.17 11.76 1.02
N VAL A 473 15.26 10.78 1.02
CA VAL A 473 15.00 9.94 -0.15
C VAL A 473 13.86 10.55 -0.95
N PRO A 474 14.07 10.88 -2.25
CA PRO A 474 12.99 11.28 -3.13
C PRO A 474 11.87 10.24 -3.14
N THR A 475 10.63 10.68 -3.04
CA THR A 475 9.46 9.79 -3.02
C THR A 475 8.52 10.06 -4.18
N LEU A 476 7.96 8.99 -4.71
CA LEU A 476 6.85 9.03 -5.65
C LEU A 476 5.57 9.56 -4.96
N PRO A 477 4.55 10.03 -5.70
CA PRO A 477 3.26 10.40 -5.12
C PRO A 477 2.59 9.28 -4.29
N SER A 478 3.01 8.03 -4.48
CA SER A 478 2.58 6.88 -3.69
C SER A 478 3.26 6.77 -2.32
N GLY A 479 4.23 7.66 -2.00
CA GLY A 479 5.06 7.59 -0.81
C GLY A 479 6.17 6.53 -0.85
N LYS A 480 6.37 5.86 -2.01
CA LYS A 480 7.48 4.91 -2.21
C LYS A 480 8.73 5.64 -2.68
N PRO A 481 9.94 5.13 -2.36
CA PRO A 481 11.20 5.68 -2.85
C PRO A 481 11.26 5.78 -4.38
N ASP A 482 11.69 6.93 -4.90
CA ASP A 482 11.96 7.14 -6.32
C ASP A 482 13.41 6.79 -6.63
N LYS A 483 13.65 5.52 -6.95
CA LYS A 483 14.98 4.99 -7.27
C LYS A 483 15.59 5.65 -8.52
N ARG A 484 14.77 6.18 -9.43
CA ARG A 484 15.26 6.89 -10.62
C ARG A 484 15.80 8.27 -10.25
N ALA A 485 15.06 9.03 -9.46
CA ALA A 485 15.50 10.32 -8.97
C ALA A 485 16.80 10.21 -8.14
N LEU A 486 16.96 9.12 -7.36
CA LEU A 486 18.21 8.85 -6.65
C LEU A 486 19.41 8.72 -7.60
N LEU A 487 19.29 8.05 -8.73
CA LEU A 487 20.39 7.95 -9.71
C LEU A 487 20.73 9.31 -10.33
N GLU A 488 19.76 10.20 -10.52
CA GLU A 488 19.97 11.55 -11.04
C GLU A 488 20.76 12.41 -10.06
N THR A 489 20.60 12.23 -8.73
CA THR A 489 21.38 12.95 -7.70
C THR A 489 22.85 12.55 -7.72
N ARG A 490 23.22 11.35 -8.19
CA ARG A 490 24.60 10.90 -8.34
C ARG A 490 25.42 11.81 -9.28
N GLY A 491 24.79 12.36 -10.31
CA GLY A 491 25.45 13.27 -11.29
C GLY A 491 25.70 14.68 -10.74
N ALA A 492 25.04 15.07 -9.66
CA ALA A 492 25.13 16.40 -9.06
C ALA A 492 26.21 16.52 -7.96
N VAL A 493 26.64 15.39 -7.38
CA VAL A 493 27.73 15.36 -6.39
C VAL A 493 29.06 15.18 -7.15
N SER A 494 29.66 16.29 -7.56
CA SER A 494 31.03 16.32 -8.10
C SER A 494 32.02 15.89 -7.01
N PRO A 495 33.09 15.15 -7.36
CA PRO A 495 34.10 14.80 -6.37
C PRO A 495 34.79 16.10 -5.89
N ALA A 496 34.71 16.32 -4.58
CA ALA A 496 35.45 17.39 -3.93
C ALA A 496 36.96 17.25 -4.29
N SER A 497 37.47 18.32 -4.83
CA SER A 497 38.85 18.62 -5.19
C SER A 497 39.91 17.80 -4.44
N SER A 498 40.64 16.98 -5.21
CA SER A 498 41.98 16.58 -4.83
C SER A 498 42.84 17.82 -4.62
N VAL A 499 43.19 18.09 -3.36
CA VAL A 499 44.18 19.09 -2.98
C VAL A 499 45.50 18.60 -3.55
N GLU A 500 46.01 19.29 -4.57
CA GLU A 500 47.40 19.25 -4.95
C GLU A 500 48.28 19.69 -3.76
N SER A 501 49.04 18.78 -3.24
CA SER A 501 50.24 19.12 -2.41
C SER A 501 51.47 19.02 -3.29
N ARG A 502 52.10 20.17 -3.49
CA ARG A 502 53.46 20.27 -3.99
C ARG A 502 54.44 19.81 -2.91
#